data_e5cbd72b283ee1953115bf9b4e924fe1
#
_entry.id   e5cbd72b283ee1953115bf9b4e924fe1
#
_cell.length_a   1.000
_cell.length_b   1.000
_cell.length_c   1.000
_cell.angle_alpha   90.00
_cell.angle_beta   90.00
_cell.angle_gamma   90.00
#
_symmetry.space_group_name_H-M   'P 1'
#
loop_
_entity.id
_entity.type
_entity.pdbx_description
1 polymer ?
#
loop_
_entity_poly.entity_id
_entity_poly.type
_entity_poly.pdbx_seq_one_letter_code
_entity_poly.pdbx_strand_id
1 'polypeptide(L)'
;RTPEGEDLLTRGDLARWSGLPERHPLVGLFHRFGGFRRMNEAFGQLSHLQGEDFIDAVFGSLGVTLELSEEDLQRIPETGPFVLVSNHPYGVLDALAIVRQIRTRRPDFKLGVDALLGDMAQLGTELVVVSGGEERKRAPRLSGWKEASDHLSSGGGFGVFPAGRVSSFRRSKRVVADGRWSASVAGWAVKQGCPVVPVYIDGANSPLFQLLGLIHPSLRSLRVAAELRNKKGYVLRMRIGRFIRHRDVEGLEGNEQMARFLRARTYALGAAFEVRREYYAGLRLPKSPVPIEGRQPQEALTAEVSGIEELKLFDHGEFDIYLAPATRIPCLLEEIGRCREETFRAVGEGTNRSLDLDEYDLYYQHLILWDREAEKLAGAYRIGEGWIIMERYGARGFYTHSLFRMRAGFSPVLEASVELGRSFIVPEYQRQRMPLFLLWKGILSVLIQSPQARYILGPVTISSDYKLVSRSLIMEFVRRHFWDEHWGQFIRPRKRFAFEEKRMDTDALLEAAGGDVKRLDRILADIEPSEAVMPVLLKKYLHQNARILGFNRDPKFNNALDGLMLLDVQDLPAQTVENLQREFGLG
;
A
#
# COMPACT_ATOMS: atom_id res chain seq x y z
N ARG A 1 -1.47 40.56 -28.58
CA ARG A 1 -2.16 41.82 -28.19
C ARG A 1 -3.61 41.46 -27.91
N THR A 2 -3.97 41.18 -26.66
CA THR A 2 -5.36 41.16 -26.21
C THR A 2 -5.78 42.63 -26.01
N PRO A 3 -6.85 43.12 -26.68
CA PRO A 3 -7.42 44.40 -26.35
C PRO A 3 -7.96 44.38 -24.92
N GLU A 4 -7.80 45.50 -24.21
CA GLU A 4 -8.43 45.71 -22.91
C GLU A 4 -9.94 45.47 -23.04
N GLY A 5 -10.46 44.39 -22.43
CA GLY A 5 -11.90 44.13 -22.33
C GLY A 5 -12.43 42.84 -22.97
N GLU A 6 -11.60 41.95 -23.51
CA GLU A 6 -12.10 40.65 -23.98
C GLU A 6 -12.29 39.64 -22.81
N ASP A 7 -13.48 39.09 -22.75
CA ASP A 7 -13.82 37.99 -21.81
C ASP A 7 -12.85 36.81 -21.96
N LEU A 8 -12.22 36.39 -20.89
CA LEU A 8 -11.30 35.23 -20.86
C LEU A 8 -11.99 33.94 -21.34
N LEU A 9 -13.30 33.87 -21.13
CA LEU A 9 -14.18 32.79 -21.59
C LEU A 9 -15.44 33.37 -22.21
N THR A 10 -15.59 33.08 -23.48
CA THR A 10 -16.71 33.57 -24.29
C THR A 10 -17.87 32.55 -24.35
N ARG A 11 -19.01 32.99 -24.85
CA ARG A 11 -20.13 32.10 -25.17
C ARG A 11 -19.75 31.09 -26.24
N GLY A 12 -18.86 31.44 -27.16
CA GLY A 12 -18.30 30.55 -28.16
C GLY A 12 -17.45 29.43 -27.55
N ASP A 13 -16.68 29.73 -26.48
CA ASP A 13 -15.92 28.71 -25.75
C ASP A 13 -16.82 27.70 -25.06
N LEU A 14 -17.91 28.19 -24.43
CA LEU A 14 -18.94 27.32 -23.86
C LEU A 14 -19.59 26.41 -24.89
N ALA A 15 -19.86 26.94 -26.06
CA ALA A 15 -20.42 26.15 -27.16
C ALA A 15 -19.44 25.07 -27.61
N ARG A 16 -18.16 25.43 -27.78
CA ARG A 16 -17.08 24.49 -28.10
C ARG A 16 -16.91 23.41 -27.00
N TRP A 17 -16.98 23.79 -25.74
CA TRP A 17 -16.83 22.89 -24.60
C TRP A 17 -17.96 21.91 -24.44
N SER A 18 -19.20 22.36 -24.67
CA SER A 18 -20.39 21.55 -24.51
C SER A 18 -20.72 20.70 -25.74
N GLY A 19 -20.11 21.00 -26.88
CA GLY A 19 -20.53 20.43 -28.17
C GLY A 19 -21.94 20.85 -28.62
N LEU A 20 -22.51 21.89 -27.99
CA LEU A 20 -23.80 22.45 -28.32
C LEU A 20 -23.62 23.67 -29.22
N PRO A 21 -24.57 23.96 -30.15
CA PRO A 21 -24.53 25.17 -30.93
C PRO A 21 -24.51 26.42 -30.03
N GLU A 22 -23.77 27.47 -30.41
CA GLU A 22 -23.64 28.68 -29.61
C GLU A 22 -24.99 29.34 -29.27
N ARG A 23 -25.98 29.22 -30.18
CA ARG A 23 -27.34 29.71 -29.99
C ARG A 23 -28.23 28.82 -29.15
N HIS A 24 -27.71 27.66 -28.68
CA HIS A 24 -28.52 26.74 -27.89
C HIS A 24 -28.94 27.38 -26.55
N PRO A 25 -30.22 27.27 -26.13
CA PRO A 25 -30.73 27.95 -24.92
C PRO A 25 -29.95 27.61 -23.65
N LEU A 26 -29.47 26.38 -23.49
CA LEU A 26 -28.63 25.95 -22.36
C LEU A 26 -27.29 26.71 -22.33
N VAL A 27 -26.64 26.93 -23.49
CA VAL A 27 -25.39 27.68 -23.55
C VAL A 27 -25.59 29.09 -23.04
N GLY A 28 -26.68 29.77 -23.48
CA GLY A 28 -27.06 31.09 -23.00
C GLY A 28 -27.40 31.15 -21.52
N LEU A 29 -28.14 30.15 -21.03
CA LEU A 29 -28.50 30.03 -19.61
C LEU A 29 -27.26 29.86 -18.72
N PHE A 30 -26.37 28.91 -19.09
CA PHE A 30 -25.14 28.66 -18.32
C PHE A 30 -24.14 29.83 -18.43
N HIS A 31 -24.01 30.49 -19.57
CA HIS A 31 -23.19 31.69 -19.69
C HIS A 31 -23.68 32.79 -18.72
N ARG A 32 -25.01 32.98 -18.62
CA ARG A 32 -25.61 34.01 -17.76
C ARG A 32 -25.59 33.65 -16.27
N PHE A 33 -25.86 32.39 -15.92
CA PHE A 33 -26.03 31.92 -14.53
C PHE A 33 -24.92 30.99 -14.07
N GLY A 34 -24.08 30.46 -14.95
CA GLY A 34 -22.98 29.50 -14.66
C GLY A 34 -21.76 30.11 -13.99
N GLY A 35 -21.76 31.39 -13.72
CA GLY A 35 -20.66 32.09 -13.02
C GLY A 35 -19.52 32.56 -13.92
N PHE A 36 -19.66 32.46 -15.24
CA PHE A 36 -18.63 32.84 -16.21
C PHE A 36 -18.33 34.35 -16.17
N ARG A 37 -19.35 35.19 -16.08
CA ARG A 37 -19.14 36.64 -15.97
C ARG A 37 -18.27 37.01 -14.75
N ARG A 38 -18.55 36.45 -13.59
CA ARG A 38 -17.76 36.72 -12.39
C ARG A 38 -16.35 36.11 -12.45
N MET A 39 -16.19 35.03 -13.19
CA MET A 39 -14.89 34.44 -13.45
C MET A 39 -14.07 35.35 -14.39
N ASN A 40 -14.68 35.83 -15.47
CA ASN A 40 -14.04 36.79 -16.35
C ASN A 40 -13.67 38.08 -15.62
N GLU A 41 -14.53 38.60 -14.74
CA GLU A 41 -14.22 39.76 -13.89
C GLU A 41 -13.03 39.48 -12.95
N ALA A 42 -12.98 38.28 -12.32
CA ALA A 42 -11.90 37.94 -11.40
C ALA A 42 -10.57 37.65 -12.12
N PHE A 43 -10.59 36.94 -13.23
CA PHE A 43 -9.39 36.57 -13.97
C PHE A 43 -8.99 37.57 -15.06
N GLY A 44 -9.89 38.40 -15.51
CA GLY A 44 -9.56 39.49 -16.44
C GLY A 44 -8.52 40.44 -15.85
N GLN A 45 -8.54 40.66 -14.54
CA GLN A 45 -7.53 41.45 -13.83
C GLN A 45 -6.13 40.77 -13.82
N LEU A 46 -6.07 39.48 -14.08
CA LEU A 46 -4.84 38.66 -14.08
C LEU A 46 -4.29 38.44 -15.50
N SER A 47 -4.96 38.94 -16.52
CA SER A 47 -4.61 38.70 -17.93
C SER A 47 -3.22 39.20 -18.36
N HIS A 48 -2.65 40.16 -17.60
CA HIS A 48 -1.30 40.67 -17.82
C HIS A 48 -0.18 39.80 -17.29
N LEU A 49 -0.50 38.82 -16.42
CA LEU A 49 0.44 37.86 -15.84
C LEU A 49 0.63 36.65 -16.76
N GLN A 50 1.78 36.02 -16.69
CA GLN A 50 2.10 34.84 -17.48
C GLN A 50 2.77 33.76 -16.63
N GLY A 51 2.72 32.50 -17.08
CA GLY A 51 3.40 31.35 -16.46
C GLY A 51 3.02 31.17 -15.00
N GLU A 52 4.02 30.98 -14.16
CA GLU A 52 3.86 30.70 -12.74
C GLU A 52 3.20 31.86 -11.97
N ASP A 53 3.51 33.13 -12.32
CA ASP A 53 2.89 34.30 -11.69
C ASP A 53 1.38 34.32 -11.91
N PHE A 54 0.92 33.95 -13.11
CA PHE A 54 -0.49 33.80 -13.39
C PHE A 54 -1.12 32.70 -12.53
N ILE A 55 -0.47 31.55 -12.41
CA ILE A 55 -0.97 30.43 -11.61
C ILE A 55 -1.07 30.81 -10.13
N ASP A 56 -0.04 31.46 -9.58
CA ASP A 56 0.00 31.91 -8.19
C ASP A 56 -1.10 32.96 -7.90
N ALA A 57 -1.32 33.88 -8.82
CA ALA A 57 -2.41 34.86 -8.72
C ALA A 57 -3.80 34.18 -8.77
N VAL A 58 -3.99 33.18 -9.62
CA VAL A 58 -5.22 32.36 -9.65
C VAL A 58 -5.46 31.66 -8.33
N PHE A 59 -4.46 30.95 -7.78
CA PHE A 59 -4.59 30.28 -6.50
C PHE A 59 -4.82 31.26 -5.35
N GLY A 60 -4.12 32.40 -5.35
CA GLY A 60 -4.32 33.48 -4.37
C GLY A 60 -5.74 34.04 -4.40
N SER A 61 -6.29 34.31 -5.59
CA SER A 61 -7.66 34.82 -5.77
C SER A 61 -8.75 33.86 -5.31
N LEU A 62 -8.47 32.55 -5.42
CA LEU A 62 -9.35 31.48 -4.96
C LEU A 62 -9.07 31.09 -3.49
N GLY A 63 -7.97 31.54 -2.90
CA GLY A 63 -7.52 31.07 -1.58
C GLY A 63 -7.22 29.56 -1.56
N VAL A 64 -6.82 29.00 -2.71
CA VAL A 64 -6.46 27.56 -2.82
C VAL A 64 -5.03 27.39 -2.34
N THR A 65 -4.82 26.44 -1.43
CA THR A 65 -3.49 26.02 -0.99
C THR A 65 -3.16 24.65 -1.55
N LEU A 66 -1.89 24.46 -1.92
CA LEU A 66 -1.38 23.17 -2.42
C LEU A 66 -0.66 22.44 -1.29
N GLU A 67 -1.06 21.21 -1.03
CA GLU A 67 -0.43 20.32 -0.05
C GLU A 67 0.25 19.17 -0.78
N LEU A 68 1.58 19.20 -0.80
CA LEU A 68 2.48 18.19 -1.36
C LEU A 68 3.68 18.09 -0.43
N SER A 69 4.05 16.89 -0.01
CA SER A 69 5.24 16.72 0.82
C SER A 69 6.53 16.94 0.02
N GLU A 70 7.55 17.48 0.68
CA GLU A 70 8.87 17.66 0.08
C GLU A 70 9.46 16.32 -0.38
N GLU A 71 9.24 15.26 0.40
CA GLU A 71 9.65 13.90 0.06
C GLU A 71 9.03 13.40 -1.25
N ASP A 72 7.73 13.65 -1.47
CA ASP A 72 7.06 13.30 -2.71
C ASP A 72 7.61 14.13 -3.89
N LEU A 73 7.88 15.42 -3.68
CA LEU A 73 8.45 16.29 -4.71
C LEU A 73 9.86 15.82 -5.14
N GLN A 74 10.66 15.33 -4.18
CA GLN A 74 11.99 14.77 -4.46
C GLN A 74 11.97 13.53 -5.35
N ARG A 75 10.82 12.87 -5.52
CA ARG A 75 10.65 11.75 -6.46
C ARG A 75 10.61 12.17 -7.93
N ILE A 76 10.47 13.46 -8.22
CA ILE A 76 10.61 13.99 -9.59
C ILE A 76 12.10 13.98 -9.97
N PRO A 77 12.50 13.36 -11.11
CA PRO A 77 13.88 13.35 -11.55
C PRO A 77 14.42 14.77 -11.75
N GLU A 78 15.59 15.07 -11.19
CA GLU A 78 16.23 16.39 -11.34
C GLU A 78 16.68 16.66 -12.78
N THR A 79 17.11 15.62 -13.46
CA THR A 79 17.63 15.67 -14.83
C THR A 79 17.12 14.50 -15.66
N GLY A 80 17.21 14.65 -16.98
CA GLY A 80 16.79 13.63 -17.93
C GLY A 80 15.28 13.59 -18.16
N PRO A 81 14.82 12.85 -19.17
CA PRO A 81 13.43 12.79 -19.56
C PRO A 81 12.59 11.98 -18.58
N PHE A 82 11.34 12.38 -18.38
CA PHE A 82 10.33 11.60 -17.66
C PHE A 82 8.93 11.93 -18.16
N VAL A 83 8.03 10.96 -18.07
CA VAL A 83 6.59 11.16 -18.34
C VAL A 83 5.83 11.15 -17.02
N LEU A 84 5.05 12.18 -16.75
CA LEU A 84 4.14 12.25 -15.62
C LEU A 84 2.73 11.82 -16.07
N VAL A 85 2.08 10.95 -15.29
CA VAL A 85 0.69 10.55 -15.52
C VAL A 85 -0.15 10.86 -14.27
N SER A 86 -1.32 11.48 -14.45
CA SER A 86 -2.17 11.89 -13.32
C SER A 86 -3.64 11.55 -13.54
N ASN A 87 -4.37 11.32 -12.43
CA ASN A 87 -5.83 11.40 -12.43
C ASN A 87 -6.29 12.85 -12.61
N HIS A 88 -7.58 13.06 -12.94
CA HIS A 88 -8.09 14.36 -13.36
C HIS A 88 -9.40 14.73 -12.64
N PRO A 89 -9.37 14.99 -11.30
CA PRO A 89 -10.59 15.18 -10.52
C PRO A 89 -11.30 16.53 -10.74
N TYR A 90 -10.56 17.62 -11.00
CA TYR A 90 -11.10 18.98 -11.01
C TYR A 90 -11.12 19.66 -12.38
N GLY A 91 -10.26 19.26 -13.29
CA GLY A 91 -10.09 19.88 -14.59
C GLY A 91 -8.96 20.92 -14.61
N VAL A 92 -9.27 22.20 -14.82
CA VAL A 92 -8.26 23.26 -14.95
C VAL A 92 -7.35 23.34 -13.72
N LEU A 93 -7.89 23.20 -12.50
CA LEU A 93 -7.09 23.26 -11.27
C LEU A 93 -6.01 22.19 -11.20
N ASP A 94 -6.29 20.99 -11.73
CA ASP A 94 -5.30 19.90 -11.74
C ASP A 94 -4.09 20.27 -12.61
N ALA A 95 -4.37 20.85 -13.78
CA ALA A 95 -3.33 21.29 -14.70
C ALA A 95 -2.46 22.39 -14.08
N LEU A 96 -3.09 23.42 -13.50
CA LEU A 96 -2.38 24.51 -12.82
C LEU A 96 -1.55 24.00 -11.65
N ALA A 97 -2.11 23.10 -10.83
CA ALA A 97 -1.41 22.55 -9.68
C ALA A 97 -0.19 21.70 -10.08
N ILE A 98 -0.33 20.83 -11.09
CA ILE A 98 0.78 20.03 -11.61
C ILE A 98 1.87 20.94 -12.17
N VAL A 99 1.53 21.87 -13.06
CA VAL A 99 2.51 22.78 -13.66
C VAL A 99 3.25 23.53 -12.55
N ARG A 100 2.52 24.15 -11.62
CA ARG A 100 3.11 24.94 -10.54
C ARG A 100 4.06 24.13 -9.65
N GLN A 101 3.66 22.94 -9.22
CA GLN A 101 4.45 22.14 -8.31
C GLN A 101 5.66 21.47 -9.00
N ILE A 102 5.46 20.93 -10.19
CA ILE A 102 6.53 20.21 -10.87
C ILE A 102 7.62 21.17 -11.38
N ARG A 103 7.25 22.35 -11.85
CA ARG A 103 8.21 23.34 -12.35
C ARG A 103 9.11 23.93 -11.26
N THR A 104 8.73 23.87 -9.99
CA THR A 104 9.65 24.25 -8.89
C THR A 104 10.95 23.42 -8.89
N ARG A 105 10.89 22.18 -9.39
CA ARG A 105 12.04 21.27 -9.47
C ARG A 105 12.53 21.07 -10.92
N ARG A 106 11.63 21.14 -11.89
CA ARG A 106 11.88 20.94 -13.32
C ARG A 106 11.27 22.09 -14.13
N PRO A 107 11.97 23.22 -14.25
CA PRO A 107 11.48 24.41 -15.00
C PRO A 107 11.15 24.13 -16.46
N ASP A 108 11.75 23.08 -17.04
CA ASP A 108 11.51 22.59 -18.41
C ASP A 108 10.24 21.75 -18.56
N PHE A 109 9.51 21.46 -17.46
CA PHE A 109 8.31 20.62 -17.50
C PHE A 109 7.20 21.25 -18.34
N LYS A 110 6.62 20.45 -19.24
CA LYS A 110 5.44 20.79 -20.04
C LYS A 110 4.28 19.83 -19.77
N LEU A 111 3.04 20.31 -19.90
CA LEU A 111 1.83 19.50 -19.68
C LEU A 111 1.00 19.39 -20.96
N GLY A 112 0.67 18.16 -21.35
CA GLY A 112 -0.24 17.86 -22.45
C GLY A 112 -1.70 18.12 -22.06
N VAL A 113 -2.39 18.96 -22.79
CA VAL A 113 -3.76 19.40 -22.52
C VAL A 113 -4.65 19.29 -23.75
N ASP A 114 -5.95 19.47 -23.59
CA ASP A 114 -6.85 19.68 -24.73
C ASP A 114 -6.75 21.12 -25.29
N ALA A 115 -7.29 21.33 -26.48
CA ALA A 115 -7.25 22.63 -27.15
C ALA A 115 -7.87 23.75 -26.32
N LEU A 116 -8.78 23.41 -25.44
CA LEU A 116 -9.47 24.34 -24.57
C LEU A 116 -8.53 25.06 -23.59
N LEU A 117 -7.71 24.28 -22.89
CA LEU A 117 -6.74 24.83 -21.95
C LEU A 117 -5.52 25.38 -22.67
N GLY A 118 -5.20 24.81 -23.84
CA GLY A 118 -4.11 25.27 -24.70
C GLY A 118 -4.33 26.64 -25.34
N ASP A 119 -5.58 27.09 -25.40
CA ASP A 119 -5.93 28.44 -25.90
C ASP A 119 -5.68 29.54 -24.84
N MET A 120 -5.30 29.17 -23.58
CA MET A 120 -4.95 30.15 -22.54
C MET A 120 -3.56 30.75 -22.81
N ALA A 121 -3.55 31.98 -23.37
CA ALA A 121 -2.31 32.67 -23.74
C ALA A 121 -1.31 32.86 -22.57
N GLN A 122 -1.81 32.91 -21.33
CA GLN A 122 -1.03 33.09 -20.12
C GLN A 122 -0.12 31.89 -19.80
N LEU A 123 -0.41 30.68 -20.35
CA LEU A 123 0.30 29.41 -20.11
C LEU A 123 0.88 28.81 -21.40
N GLY A 124 1.21 29.68 -22.39
CA GLY A 124 1.56 29.22 -23.74
C GLY A 124 2.82 28.36 -23.84
N THR A 125 3.79 28.54 -22.96
CA THR A 125 5.06 27.79 -22.99
C THR A 125 5.04 26.51 -22.16
N GLU A 126 4.16 26.43 -21.16
CA GLU A 126 4.01 25.31 -20.23
C GLU A 126 3.06 24.24 -20.74
N LEU A 127 2.23 24.56 -21.73
CA LEU A 127 1.17 23.68 -22.23
C LEU A 127 1.42 23.25 -23.67
N VAL A 128 1.15 21.99 -23.97
CA VAL A 128 1.17 21.43 -25.32
C VAL A 128 -0.20 20.83 -25.66
N VAL A 129 -0.79 21.25 -26.76
CA VAL A 129 -2.11 20.76 -27.18
C VAL A 129 -1.98 19.38 -27.83
N VAL A 130 -2.41 18.33 -27.12
CA VAL A 130 -2.34 16.93 -27.56
C VAL A 130 -3.69 16.36 -28.04
N SER A 131 -4.79 17.05 -27.81
CA SER A 131 -6.13 16.62 -28.27
C SER A 131 -7.00 17.78 -28.75
N GLY A 132 -7.92 17.52 -29.70
CA GLY A 132 -8.88 18.51 -30.18
C GLY A 132 -10.07 18.69 -29.23
N GLY A 133 -10.68 19.92 -29.22
CA GLY A 133 -11.69 20.36 -28.25
C GLY A 133 -13.13 19.90 -28.47
N GLU A 134 -13.50 19.22 -29.56
CA GLU A 134 -14.88 18.77 -29.81
C GLU A 134 -15.14 17.34 -29.29
N GLU A 135 -16.23 17.15 -28.54
CA GLU A 135 -16.60 15.85 -27.92
C GLU A 135 -16.73 14.69 -28.91
N ARG A 136 -17.13 14.96 -30.16
CA ARG A 136 -17.25 13.95 -31.22
C ARG A 136 -15.99 13.75 -32.06
N LYS A 137 -14.99 14.64 -31.96
CA LYS A 137 -13.76 14.63 -32.75
C LYS A 137 -12.53 14.89 -31.87
N ARG A 138 -12.42 14.22 -30.75
CA ARG A 138 -11.16 14.19 -29.97
C ARG A 138 -10.10 13.35 -30.69
N ALA A 139 -9.85 13.70 -31.94
CA ALA A 139 -8.73 13.12 -32.67
C ALA A 139 -7.42 13.57 -32.01
N PRO A 140 -6.44 12.66 -31.85
CA PRO A 140 -5.11 13.03 -31.38
C PRO A 140 -4.54 14.12 -32.29
N ARG A 141 -4.03 15.20 -31.70
CA ARG A 141 -3.32 16.21 -32.46
C ARG A 141 -1.88 15.72 -32.66
N LEU A 142 -1.62 15.10 -33.80
CA LEU A 142 -0.33 14.46 -34.11
C LEU A 142 0.85 15.41 -33.92
N SER A 143 0.69 16.71 -34.24
CA SER A 143 1.71 17.74 -34.01
C SER A 143 2.06 17.90 -32.53
N GLY A 144 1.08 17.89 -31.61
CA GLY A 144 1.32 17.99 -30.17
C GLY A 144 2.02 16.76 -29.60
N TRP A 145 1.65 15.57 -30.06
CA TRP A 145 2.35 14.33 -29.66
C TRP A 145 3.77 14.25 -30.19
N LYS A 146 4.01 14.79 -31.38
CA LYS A 146 5.36 14.93 -31.92
C LYS A 146 6.18 15.90 -31.07
N GLU A 147 5.65 17.08 -30.78
CA GLU A 147 6.29 18.07 -29.88
C GLU A 147 6.62 17.46 -28.51
N ALA A 148 5.70 16.69 -27.91
CA ALA A 148 5.93 16.00 -26.66
C ALA A 148 7.09 15.00 -26.73
N SER A 149 7.15 14.23 -27.83
CA SER A 149 8.24 13.25 -28.03
C SER A 149 9.58 13.94 -28.29
N ASP A 150 9.60 15.02 -29.06
CA ASP A 150 10.81 15.82 -29.32
C ASP A 150 11.31 16.48 -28.03
N HIS A 151 10.40 16.98 -27.18
CA HIS A 151 10.73 17.56 -25.88
C HIS A 151 11.34 16.52 -24.91
N LEU A 152 10.76 15.33 -24.83
CA LEU A 152 11.33 14.22 -24.05
C LEU A 152 12.71 13.80 -24.59
N SER A 153 12.88 13.73 -25.92
CA SER A 153 14.16 13.38 -26.54
C SER A 153 15.26 14.41 -26.25
N SER A 154 14.89 15.68 -26.00
CA SER A 154 15.82 16.72 -25.55
C SER A 154 16.11 16.70 -24.04
N GLY A 155 15.57 15.73 -23.28
CA GLY A 155 15.77 15.56 -21.85
C GLY A 155 14.72 16.22 -20.97
N GLY A 156 13.64 16.78 -21.55
CA GLY A 156 12.59 17.49 -20.84
C GLY A 156 11.60 16.58 -20.10
N GLY A 157 10.85 17.17 -19.15
CA GLY A 157 9.75 16.49 -18.46
C GLY A 157 8.41 16.76 -19.16
N PHE A 158 7.55 15.72 -19.30
CA PHE A 158 6.26 15.87 -19.94
C PHE A 158 5.14 15.17 -19.17
N GLY A 159 4.03 15.89 -18.90
CA GLY A 159 2.86 15.38 -18.18
C GLY A 159 1.65 15.15 -19.07
N VAL A 160 0.82 14.17 -18.71
CA VAL A 160 -0.45 13.88 -19.39
C VAL A 160 -1.54 13.44 -18.40
N PHE A 161 -2.81 13.68 -18.77
CA PHE A 161 -3.98 13.09 -18.13
C PHE A 161 -4.52 11.96 -19.03
N PRO A 162 -4.15 10.68 -18.80
CA PRO A 162 -4.49 9.61 -19.74
C PRO A 162 -6.00 9.31 -19.81
N ALA A 163 -6.78 9.77 -18.82
CA ALA A 163 -8.23 9.67 -18.86
C ALA A 163 -8.86 10.53 -19.96
N GLY A 164 -8.19 11.61 -20.39
CA GLY A 164 -8.66 12.57 -21.39
C GLY A 164 -9.96 13.29 -20.99
N ARG A 165 -10.46 13.10 -19.79
CA ARG A 165 -11.69 13.68 -19.24
C ARG A 165 -11.61 13.81 -17.74
N VAL A 166 -12.26 14.82 -17.17
CA VAL A 166 -12.43 14.98 -15.73
C VAL A 166 -13.16 13.78 -15.11
N SER A 167 -12.72 13.39 -13.92
CA SER A 167 -13.30 12.30 -13.12
C SER A 167 -14.81 12.43 -12.96
N SER A 168 -15.52 11.32 -13.03
CA SER A 168 -16.98 11.30 -12.99
C SER A 168 -17.50 10.17 -12.10
N PHE A 169 -18.76 10.32 -11.64
CA PHE A 169 -19.40 9.31 -10.83
C PHE A 169 -19.58 8.00 -11.59
N ARG A 170 -19.03 6.92 -11.06
CA ARG A 170 -19.12 5.56 -11.60
C ARG A 170 -20.24 4.81 -10.92
N ARG A 171 -21.37 4.64 -11.61
CA ARG A 171 -22.57 3.99 -11.05
C ARG A 171 -22.29 2.59 -10.49
N SER A 172 -21.50 1.77 -11.22
CA SER A 172 -21.18 0.39 -10.83
C SER A 172 -20.40 0.29 -9.52
N LYS A 173 -19.48 1.23 -9.29
CA LYS A 173 -18.60 1.27 -8.10
C LYS A 173 -19.06 2.27 -7.02
N ARG A 174 -20.03 3.15 -7.35
CA ARG A 174 -20.56 4.20 -6.47
C ARG A 174 -19.48 5.17 -5.95
N VAL A 175 -18.51 5.50 -6.79
CA VAL A 175 -17.40 6.42 -6.48
C VAL A 175 -17.17 7.40 -7.63
N VAL A 176 -16.56 8.56 -7.32
CA VAL A 176 -16.05 9.47 -8.34
C VAL A 176 -14.62 9.07 -8.65
N ALA A 177 -14.35 8.78 -9.91
CA ALA A 177 -13.03 8.41 -10.40
C ALA A 177 -12.93 8.61 -11.92
N ASP A 178 -11.70 8.59 -12.44
CA ASP A 178 -11.47 8.57 -13.89
C ASP A 178 -12.12 7.35 -14.54
N GLY A 179 -12.42 7.50 -15.82
CA GLY A 179 -12.74 6.43 -16.70
C GLY A 179 -11.60 5.45 -16.93
N ARG A 180 -11.75 4.64 -17.97
CA ARG A 180 -10.63 3.90 -18.53
C ARG A 180 -9.61 4.90 -19.05
N TRP A 181 -8.35 4.68 -18.73
CA TRP A 181 -7.27 5.44 -19.31
C TRP A 181 -7.01 4.99 -20.74
N SER A 182 -6.59 5.91 -21.58
CA SER A 182 -6.32 5.63 -22.99
C SER A 182 -5.15 4.66 -23.14
N ALA A 183 -5.40 3.53 -23.78
CA ALA A 183 -4.37 2.54 -24.12
C ALA A 183 -3.27 3.14 -24.99
N SER A 184 -3.65 4.01 -25.95
CA SER A 184 -2.69 4.68 -26.83
C SER A 184 -1.76 5.63 -26.06
N VAL A 185 -2.30 6.42 -25.12
CA VAL A 185 -1.53 7.34 -24.29
C VAL A 185 -0.62 6.59 -23.33
N ALA A 186 -1.14 5.54 -22.68
CA ALA A 186 -0.33 4.69 -21.80
C ALA A 186 0.81 3.98 -22.55
N GLY A 187 0.51 3.41 -23.72
CA GLY A 187 1.50 2.79 -24.57
C GLY A 187 2.55 3.80 -25.05
N TRP A 188 2.14 5.02 -25.41
CA TRP A 188 3.06 6.08 -25.78
C TRP A 188 3.99 6.43 -24.61
N ALA A 189 3.44 6.66 -23.41
CA ALA A 189 4.22 7.04 -22.23
C ALA A 189 5.32 6.03 -21.90
N VAL A 190 5.02 4.72 -21.97
CA VAL A 190 6.00 3.67 -21.69
C VAL A 190 7.01 3.49 -22.82
N LYS A 191 6.58 3.66 -24.08
CA LYS A 191 7.46 3.54 -25.27
C LYS A 191 8.55 4.60 -25.36
N GLN A 192 8.42 5.72 -24.61
CA GLN A 192 9.47 6.76 -24.57
C GLN A 192 10.78 6.27 -23.94
N GLY A 193 10.78 5.11 -23.27
CA GLY A 193 11.97 4.54 -22.63
C GLY A 193 12.47 5.30 -21.39
N CYS A 194 11.75 6.32 -20.96
CA CYS A 194 12.04 7.09 -19.76
C CYS A 194 11.13 6.70 -18.56
N PRO A 195 11.49 7.08 -17.33
CA PRO A 195 10.66 6.82 -16.15
C PRO A 195 9.26 7.43 -16.28
N VAL A 196 8.23 6.68 -15.85
CA VAL A 196 6.85 7.17 -15.73
C VAL A 196 6.56 7.49 -14.26
N VAL A 197 6.18 8.73 -13.98
CA VAL A 197 5.90 9.23 -12.62
C VAL A 197 4.39 9.31 -12.40
N PRO A 198 3.79 8.49 -11.52
CA PRO A 198 2.38 8.59 -11.19
C PRO A 198 2.15 9.71 -10.19
N VAL A 199 1.14 10.55 -10.45
CA VAL A 199 0.70 11.63 -9.56
C VAL A 199 -0.79 11.47 -9.28
N TYR A 200 -1.16 11.53 -8.00
CA TYR A 200 -2.55 11.48 -7.57
C TYR A 200 -2.97 12.82 -6.95
N ILE A 201 -4.08 13.33 -7.42
CA ILE A 201 -4.75 14.51 -6.89
C ILE A 201 -6.02 14.03 -6.16
N ASP A 202 -6.12 14.37 -4.86
CA ASP A 202 -7.26 13.98 -4.03
C ASP A 202 -8.47 14.88 -4.26
N GLY A 203 -9.64 14.26 -4.28
CA GLY A 203 -10.93 14.93 -4.26
C GLY A 203 -11.81 14.73 -5.49
N ALA A 204 -12.80 15.59 -5.62
CA ALA A 204 -13.80 15.54 -6.69
C ALA A 204 -14.52 16.88 -6.86
N ASN A 205 -15.09 17.10 -8.03
CA ASN A 205 -16.07 18.17 -8.26
C ASN A 205 -17.39 17.88 -7.54
N SER A 206 -18.21 18.93 -7.35
CA SER A 206 -19.43 18.91 -6.54
C SER A 206 -20.43 17.80 -6.94
N PRO A 207 -21.31 17.38 -6.00
CA PRO A 207 -22.37 16.42 -6.32
C PRO A 207 -23.25 16.88 -7.49
N LEU A 208 -23.52 18.16 -7.62
CA LEU A 208 -24.30 18.71 -8.73
C LEU A 208 -23.58 18.57 -10.07
N PHE A 209 -22.25 18.78 -10.10
CA PHE A 209 -21.43 18.51 -11.30
C PHE A 209 -21.54 17.02 -11.71
N GLN A 210 -21.49 16.11 -10.74
CA GLN A 210 -21.61 14.69 -11.00
C GLN A 210 -23.03 14.33 -11.50
N LEU A 211 -24.06 14.89 -10.91
CA LEU A 211 -25.45 14.67 -11.31
C LEU A 211 -25.71 15.14 -12.74
N LEU A 212 -25.28 16.34 -13.09
CA LEU A 212 -25.38 16.87 -14.46
C LEU A 212 -24.69 15.96 -15.48
N GLY A 213 -23.53 15.41 -15.11
CA GLY A 213 -22.80 14.45 -15.94
C GLY A 213 -23.52 13.10 -16.12
N LEU A 214 -24.39 12.71 -15.19
CA LEU A 214 -25.23 11.53 -15.32
C LEU A 214 -26.41 11.73 -16.28
N ILE A 215 -26.87 12.98 -16.42
CA ILE A 215 -27.95 13.34 -17.37
C ILE A 215 -27.35 13.44 -18.78
N HIS A 216 -26.35 14.29 -18.95
CA HIS A 216 -25.63 14.42 -20.22
C HIS A 216 -24.22 14.99 -20.01
N PRO A 217 -23.18 14.46 -20.68
CA PRO A 217 -21.79 14.93 -20.53
C PRO A 217 -21.60 16.44 -20.78
N SER A 218 -22.29 17.01 -21.77
CA SER A 218 -22.19 18.44 -22.12
C SER A 218 -22.66 19.36 -21.00
N LEU A 219 -23.65 18.95 -20.20
CA LEU A 219 -24.13 19.76 -19.06
C LEU A 219 -23.06 19.91 -17.98
N ARG A 220 -22.23 18.91 -17.81
CA ARG A 220 -21.08 18.95 -16.90
C ARG A 220 -20.04 19.98 -17.37
N SER A 221 -19.73 19.99 -18.67
CA SER A 221 -18.76 20.93 -19.24
C SER A 221 -19.20 22.39 -19.06
N LEU A 222 -20.50 22.66 -19.17
CA LEU A 222 -21.08 23.98 -18.92
C LEU A 222 -20.92 24.49 -17.48
N ARG A 223 -20.63 23.58 -16.51
CA ARG A 223 -20.48 23.94 -15.08
C ARG A 223 -19.05 24.10 -14.62
N VAL A 224 -18.05 23.85 -15.46
CA VAL A 224 -16.62 23.86 -15.08
C VAL A 224 -16.20 25.17 -14.39
N ALA A 225 -16.65 26.32 -14.92
CA ALA A 225 -16.35 27.61 -14.32
C ALA A 225 -16.95 27.82 -12.91
N ALA A 226 -18.16 27.29 -12.67
CA ALA A 226 -18.77 27.34 -11.34
C ALA A 226 -18.04 26.42 -10.35
N GLU A 227 -17.46 25.30 -10.83
CA GLU A 227 -16.67 24.40 -9.99
C GLU A 227 -15.37 25.04 -9.51
N LEU A 228 -14.69 25.86 -10.31
CA LEU A 228 -13.53 26.62 -9.88
C LEU A 228 -13.86 27.51 -8.66
N ARG A 229 -15.01 28.19 -8.68
CA ARG A 229 -15.46 29.02 -7.56
C ARG A 229 -15.80 28.22 -6.31
N ASN A 230 -16.35 27.02 -6.47
CA ASN A 230 -16.67 26.15 -5.36
C ASN A 230 -15.43 25.66 -4.61
N LYS A 231 -14.24 25.90 -5.15
CA LYS A 231 -12.95 25.54 -4.54
C LYS A 231 -12.32 26.70 -3.75
N LYS A 232 -13.03 27.79 -3.52
CA LYS A 232 -12.53 28.91 -2.71
C LYS A 232 -12.15 28.43 -1.30
N GLY A 233 -10.91 28.71 -0.90
CA GLY A 233 -10.36 28.28 0.40
C GLY A 233 -10.08 26.76 0.49
N TYR A 234 -9.96 26.07 -0.65
CA TYR A 234 -9.76 24.62 -0.69
C TYR A 234 -8.28 24.24 -0.54
N VAL A 235 -8.02 23.16 0.20
CA VAL A 235 -6.69 22.53 0.27
C VAL A 235 -6.63 21.43 -0.78
N LEU A 236 -5.87 21.65 -1.86
CA LEU A 236 -5.66 20.66 -2.91
C LEU A 236 -4.48 19.79 -2.53
N ARG A 237 -4.75 18.52 -2.22
CA ARG A 237 -3.76 17.55 -1.78
C ARG A 237 -3.28 16.70 -2.94
N MET A 238 -1.96 16.55 -3.04
CA MET A 238 -1.30 15.77 -4.08
C MET A 238 -0.34 14.75 -3.48
N ARG A 239 -0.16 13.64 -4.19
CA ARG A 239 0.88 12.63 -3.91
C ARG A 239 1.63 12.32 -5.20
N ILE A 240 2.94 12.19 -5.10
CA ILE A 240 3.81 11.74 -6.18
C ILE A 240 4.36 10.37 -5.80
N GLY A 241 4.11 9.36 -6.64
CA GLY A 241 4.60 8.02 -6.42
C GLY A 241 6.02 7.81 -6.94
N ARG A 242 6.60 6.68 -6.57
CA ARG A 242 7.88 6.25 -7.14
C ARG A 242 7.74 6.04 -8.63
N PHE A 243 8.74 6.42 -9.40
CA PHE A 243 8.72 6.25 -10.84
C PHE A 243 8.71 4.77 -11.25
N ILE A 244 7.92 4.50 -12.28
CA ILE A 244 7.72 3.19 -12.90
C ILE A 244 8.75 3.06 -14.00
N ARG A 245 9.62 2.06 -13.92
CA ARG A 245 10.64 1.75 -14.94
C ARG A 245 10.10 0.71 -15.90
N HIS A 246 10.75 0.57 -17.04
CA HIS A 246 10.41 -0.45 -18.05
C HIS A 246 10.30 -1.86 -17.44
N ARG A 247 11.22 -2.26 -16.58
CA ARG A 247 11.19 -3.55 -15.86
C ARG A 247 9.97 -3.79 -14.97
N ASP A 248 9.29 -2.72 -14.55
CA ASP A 248 8.10 -2.81 -13.68
C ASP A 248 6.83 -3.11 -14.49
N VAL A 249 6.91 -2.96 -15.82
CA VAL A 249 5.85 -3.25 -16.79
C VAL A 249 6.18 -4.44 -17.69
N GLU A 250 7.36 -5.06 -17.54
CA GLU A 250 7.69 -6.31 -18.20
C GLU A 250 6.69 -7.41 -17.81
N GLY A 251 6.14 -8.08 -18.81
CA GLY A 251 5.10 -9.11 -18.64
C GLY A 251 3.67 -8.58 -18.73
N LEU A 252 3.47 -7.26 -18.90
CA LEU A 252 2.16 -6.73 -19.26
C LEU A 252 1.95 -6.85 -20.78
N GLU A 253 0.89 -7.56 -21.16
CA GLU A 253 0.58 -7.78 -22.56
C GLU A 253 -0.30 -6.66 -23.12
N GLY A 254 0.29 -5.81 -23.96
CA GLY A 254 -0.41 -4.76 -24.69
C GLY A 254 -0.73 -3.48 -23.89
N ASN A 255 -1.15 -2.47 -24.62
CA ASN A 255 -1.36 -1.12 -24.11
C ASN A 255 -2.56 -1.02 -23.13
N GLU A 256 -3.55 -1.91 -23.22
CA GLU A 256 -4.71 -1.92 -22.30
C GLU A 256 -4.31 -2.32 -20.88
N GLN A 257 -3.51 -3.38 -20.73
CA GLN A 257 -3.02 -3.78 -19.41
C GLN A 257 -2.12 -2.70 -18.83
N MET A 258 -1.30 -2.06 -19.66
CA MET A 258 -0.45 -0.94 -19.29
C MET A 258 -1.27 0.26 -18.77
N ALA A 259 -2.35 0.61 -19.46
CA ALA A 259 -3.25 1.67 -19.04
C ALA A 259 -3.95 1.36 -17.70
N ARG A 260 -4.39 0.10 -17.52
CA ARG A 260 -4.97 -0.37 -16.25
C ARG A 260 -3.95 -0.29 -15.12
N PHE A 261 -2.73 -0.73 -15.36
CA PHE A 261 -1.64 -0.70 -14.38
C PHE A 261 -1.26 0.71 -13.97
N LEU A 262 -0.98 1.61 -14.94
CA LEU A 262 -0.63 3.00 -14.65
C LEU A 262 -1.74 3.71 -13.86
N ARG A 263 -3.01 3.48 -14.25
CA ARG A 263 -4.15 4.01 -13.52
C ARG A 263 -4.22 3.45 -12.09
N ALA A 264 -4.02 2.16 -11.91
CA ALA A 264 -4.07 1.50 -10.61
C ALA A 264 -2.94 2.00 -9.68
N ARG A 265 -1.73 2.16 -10.20
CA ARG A 265 -0.57 2.75 -9.48
C ARG A 265 -0.86 4.18 -9.03
N THR A 266 -1.45 5.00 -9.90
CA THR A 266 -1.83 6.38 -9.56
C THR A 266 -2.89 6.40 -8.46
N TYR A 267 -3.96 5.60 -8.57
CA TYR A 267 -5.02 5.57 -7.56
C TYR A 267 -4.59 4.95 -6.23
N ALA A 268 -3.58 4.08 -6.23
CA ALA A 268 -2.99 3.52 -5.02
C ALA A 268 -2.42 4.60 -4.09
N LEU A 269 -1.87 5.67 -4.64
CA LEU A 269 -1.38 6.83 -3.88
C LEU A 269 -2.49 7.51 -3.05
N GLY A 270 -3.73 7.43 -3.51
CA GLY A 270 -4.90 7.99 -2.84
C GLY A 270 -5.20 7.35 -1.48
N ALA A 271 -4.75 6.12 -1.26
CA ALA A 271 -4.92 5.43 0.02
C ALA A 271 -4.25 6.18 1.19
N ALA A 272 -3.22 6.98 0.93
CA ALA A 272 -2.57 7.80 1.96
C ALA A 272 -3.49 8.86 2.55
N PHE A 273 -4.49 9.34 1.79
CA PHE A 273 -5.48 10.33 2.23
C PHE A 273 -6.71 9.72 2.91
N GLU A 274 -6.83 8.39 2.90
CA GLU A 274 -7.94 7.73 3.58
C GLU A 274 -7.77 7.87 5.09
N VAL A 275 -8.63 8.68 5.69
CA VAL A 275 -8.79 8.72 7.15
C VAL A 275 -9.41 7.39 7.58
N ARG A 276 -8.76 6.64 8.46
CA ARG A 276 -9.38 5.50 9.14
C ARG A 276 -10.64 6.01 9.84
N ARG A 277 -11.78 5.83 9.22
CA ARG A 277 -13.05 5.87 9.92
C ARG A 277 -13.19 4.51 10.62
N GLU A 278 -12.50 4.33 11.72
CA GLU A 278 -12.90 3.36 12.71
C GLU A 278 -14.22 3.85 13.30
N TYR A 279 -15.31 3.60 12.59
CA TYR A 279 -16.63 3.72 13.20
C TYR A 279 -16.63 2.73 14.34
N TYR A 280 -16.74 3.28 15.55
CA TYR A 280 -16.91 2.61 16.82
C TYR A 280 -17.84 1.40 16.66
N ALA A 281 -17.28 0.24 16.47
CA ALA A 281 -17.99 -1.01 16.64
C ALA A 281 -18.14 -1.21 18.15
N GLY A 282 -19.15 -0.54 18.71
CA GLY A 282 -19.49 -0.58 20.13
C GLY A 282 -18.57 0.29 21.01
N LEU A 283 -19.18 1.08 21.87
CA LEU A 283 -18.62 1.99 22.87
C LEU A 283 -17.66 1.32 23.90
N ARG A 284 -16.69 0.54 23.45
CA ARG A 284 -15.56 0.15 24.28
C ARG A 284 -14.40 1.08 23.92
N LEU A 285 -14.24 2.12 24.74
CA LEU A 285 -12.99 2.87 24.79
C LEU A 285 -11.84 1.86 24.83
N PRO A 286 -10.76 2.04 24.04
CA PRO A 286 -9.58 1.22 24.18
C PRO A 286 -9.18 1.27 25.66
N LYS A 287 -9.07 0.12 26.30
CA LYS A 287 -8.56 0.06 27.67
C LYS A 287 -7.16 0.65 27.63
N SER A 288 -6.89 1.64 28.46
CA SER A 288 -5.53 2.12 28.64
C SER A 288 -4.61 0.93 28.90
N PRO A 289 -3.45 0.83 28.21
CA PRO A 289 -2.54 -0.28 28.43
C PRO A 289 -2.11 -0.29 29.90
N VAL A 290 -2.15 -1.46 30.51
CA VAL A 290 -1.61 -1.67 31.86
C VAL A 290 -0.09 -1.46 31.80
N PRO A 291 0.55 -0.83 32.80
CA PRO A 291 2.01 -0.76 32.86
C PRO A 291 2.63 -2.15 32.69
N ILE A 292 3.68 -2.23 31.90
CA ILE A 292 4.44 -3.47 31.72
C ILE A 292 5.16 -3.77 33.04
N GLU A 293 5.23 -5.03 33.41
CA GLU A 293 5.91 -5.50 34.62
C GLU A 293 7.40 -5.17 34.60
N GLY A 294 8.00 -5.01 35.76
CA GLY A 294 9.44 -4.78 35.90
C GLY A 294 10.25 -5.99 35.39
N ARG A 295 11.52 -5.74 35.05
CA ARG A 295 12.44 -6.80 34.66
C ARG A 295 12.67 -7.76 35.83
N GLN A 296 12.76 -9.07 35.55
CA GLN A 296 13.08 -10.07 36.54
C GLN A 296 14.55 -9.90 37.04
N PRO A 297 14.84 -10.28 38.32
CA PRO A 297 16.19 -10.16 38.87
C PRO A 297 17.21 -10.93 38.01
N GLN A 298 18.30 -10.26 37.68
CA GLN A 298 19.35 -10.84 36.81
C GLN A 298 19.90 -12.15 37.36
N GLU A 299 20.16 -12.21 38.66
CA GLU A 299 20.69 -13.41 39.32
C GLU A 299 19.74 -14.61 39.21
N ALA A 300 18.42 -14.37 39.30
CA ALA A 300 17.41 -15.42 39.15
C ALA A 300 17.37 -15.93 37.70
N LEU A 301 17.45 -15.05 36.71
CA LEU A 301 17.47 -15.44 35.30
C LEU A 301 18.73 -16.27 34.97
N THR A 302 19.91 -15.83 35.40
CA THR A 302 21.16 -16.53 35.17
C THR A 302 21.19 -17.90 35.89
N ALA A 303 20.63 -17.98 37.11
CA ALA A 303 20.53 -19.25 37.84
C ALA A 303 19.59 -20.24 37.13
N GLU A 304 18.43 -19.77 36.61
CA GLU A 304 17.53 -20.65 35.84
C GLU A 304 18.17 -21.11 34.53
N VAL A 305 18.84 -20.24 33.78
CA VAL A 305 19.54 -20.63 32.54
C VAL A 305 20.63 -21.67 32.85
N SER A 306 21.41 -21.48 33.91
CA SER A 306 22.40 -22.46 34.34
C SER A 306 21.76 -23.81 34.76
N GLY A 307 20.53 -23.76 35.31
CA GLY A 307 19.78 -24.96 35.72
C GLY A 307 19.13 -25.72 34.56
N ILE A 308 19.24 -25.27 33.33
CA ILE A 308 18.73 -25.93 32.12
C ILE A 308 19.81 -26.19 31.06
N GLU A 309 21.09 -26.26 31.47
CA GLU A 309 22.21 -26.46 30.55
C GLU A 309 22.07 -27.76 29.73
N GLU A 310 21.46 -28.80 30.29
CA GLU A 310 21.17 -30.06 29.60
C GLU A 310 20.09 -29.94 28.51
N LEU A 311 19.33 -28.82 28.49
CA LEU A 311 18.33 -28.50 27.49
C LEU A 311 18.87 -27.59 26.38
N LYS A 312 20.17 -27.34 26.37
CA LYS A 312 20.84 -26.59 25.32
C LYS A 312 20.82 -27.36 24.01
N LEU A 313 20.33 -26.71 22.95
CA LEU A 313 20.35 -27.31 21.60
C LEU A 313 21.72 -27.13 20.94
N PHE A 314 22.27 -25.91 21.02
CA PHE A 314 23.60 -25.54 20.53
C PHE A 314 23.96 -24.12 21.01
N ASP A 315 25.18 -23.72 20.75
CA ASP A 315 25.68 -22.35 20.94
C ASP A 315 26.26 -21.78 19.65
N HIS A 316 26.34 -20.46 19.57
CA HIS A 316 26.97 -19.74 18.46
C HIS A 316 27.43 -18.34 18.90
N GLY A 317 28.73 -18.10 18.90
CA GLY A 317 29.31 -16.84 19.39
C GLY A 317 28.93 -16.61 20.86
N GLU A 318 28.35 -15.45 21.13
CA GLU A 318 27.84 -15.06 22.45
C GLU A 318 26.48 -15.68 22.81
N PHE A 319 25.80 -16.34 21.88
CA PHE A 319 24.44 -16.85 22.06
C PHE A 319 24.37 -18.34 22.38
N ASP A 320 23.55 -18.68 23.37
CA ASP A 320 23.08 -20.03 23.66
C ASP A 320 21.62 -20.20 23.26
N ILE A 321 21.28 -21.38 22.73
CA ILE A 321 19.93 -21.71 22.29
C ILE A 321 19.41 -22.91 23.10
N TYR A 322 18.32 -22.69 23.83
CA TYR A 322 17.68 -23.69 24.68
C TYR A 322 16.27 -23.99 24.21
N LEU A 323 15.80 -25.24 24.50
CA LEU A 323 14.40 -25.64 24.39
C LEU A 323 13.91 -26.13 25.73
N ALA A 324 13.10 -25.37 26.43
CA ALA A 324 12.69 -25.67 27.80
C ALA A 324 11.18 -25.59 28.01
N PRO A 325 10.60 -26.53 28.84
CA PRO A 325 9.21 -26.41 29.27
C PRO A 325 9.05 -25.30 30.33
N ALA A 326 7.87 -24.71 30.42
CA ALA A 326 7.55 -23.63 31.37
C ALA A 326 7.89 -23.99 32.84
N THR A 327 7.76 -25.25 33.22
CA THR A 327 8.02 -25.72 34.61
C THR A 327 9.49 -25.63 35.03
N ARG A 328 10.41 -25.53 34.07
CA ARG A 328 11.86 -25.42 34.32
C ARG A 328 12.37 -23.98 34.30
N ILE A 329 11.53 -23.01 33.88
CA ILE A 329 11.94 -21.62 33.62
C ILE A 329 10.92 -20.60 34.18
N PRO A 330 10.42 -20.70 35.41
CA PRO A 330 9.36 -19.87 35.92
C PRO A 330 9.70 -18.36 35.87
N CYS A 331 10.88 -17.92 36.32
CA CYS A 331 11.29 -16.51 36.23
C CYS A 331 11.57 -16.07 34.80
N LEU A 332 12.25 -16.91 34.01
CA LEU A 332 12.53 -16.60 32.62
C LEU A 332 11.26 -16.58 31.76
N LEU A 333 10.22 -17.37 32.12
CA LEU A 333 8.91 -17.32 31.46
C LEU A 333 8.21 -15.96 31.69
N GLU A 334 8.29 -15.41 32.90
CA GLU A 334 7.77 -14.08 33.20
C GLU A 334 8.54 -12.99 32.41
N GLU A 335 9.88 -13.10 32.32
CA GLU A 335 10.71 -12.22 31.52
C GLU A 335 10.38 -12.35 30.03
N ILE A 336 10.14 -13.56 29.51
CA ILE A 336 9.64 -13.80 28.15
C ILE A 336 8.31 -13.07 27.95
N GLY A 337 7.36 -13.19 28.89
CA GLY A 337 6.07 -12.52 28.83
C GLY A 337 6.20 -10.99 28.83
N ARG A 338 7.13 -10.45 29.63
CA ARG A 338 7.45 -9.01 29.68
C ARG A 338 8.03 -8.52 28.36
N CYS A 339 9.05 -9.18 27.85
CA CYS A 339 9.71 -8.83 26.60
C CYS A 339 8.78 -8.97 25.38
N ARG A 340 7.87 -9.96 25.39
CA ARG A 340 6.82 -10.08 24.37
C ARG A 340 5.90 -8.87 24.36
N GLU A 341 5.35 -8.50 25.53
CA GLU A 341 4.44 -7.37 25.62
C GLU A 341 5.13 -6.07 25.21
N GLU A 342 6.37 -5.83 25.65
CA GLU A 342 7.16 -4.68 25.24
C GLU A 342 7.37 -4.63 23.73
N THR A 343 7.80 -5.73 23.13
CA THR A 343 8.11 -5.83 21.71
C THR A 343 6.85 -5.69 20.84
N PHE A 344 5.78 -6.41 21.20
CA PHE A 344 4.53 -6.40 20.42
C PHE A 344 3.76 -5.09 20.58
N ARG A 345 3.81 -4.48 21.78
CA ARG A 345 3.18 -3.17 22.00
C ARG A 345 3.84 -2.08 21.17
N ALA A 346 5.16 -2.14 20.99
CA ALA A 346 5.89 -1.17 20.17
C ALA A 346 5.45 -1.18 18.68
N VAL A 347 4.90 -2.29 18.20
CA VAL A 347 4.38 -2.44 16.83
C VAL A 347 2.85 -2.51 16.76
N GLY A 348 2.16 -2.08 17.83
CA GLY A 348 0.70 -2.03 17.87
C GLY A 348 0.00 -3.40 18.00
N GLU A 349 0.74 -4.46 18.32
CA GLU A 349 0.27 -5.84 18.45
C GLU A 349 0.28 -6.35 19.90
N GLY A 350 0.48 -5.47 20.90
CA GLY A 350 0.48 -5.84 22.32
C GLY A 350 -0.89 -6.28 22.82
N THR A 351 -0.88 -7.11 23.87
CA THR A 351 -2.10 -7.56 24.57
C THR A 351 -2.68 -6.49 25.49
N ASN A 352 -1.93 -5.41 25.75
CA ASN A 352 -2.20 -4.36 26.74
C ASN A 352 -2.29 -4.86 28.19
N ARG A 353 -1.70 -6.02 28.48
CA ARG A 353 -1.53 -6.59 29.83
C ARG A 353 -0.13 -6.23 30.37
N SER A 354 0.11 -6.51 31.64
CA SER A 354 1.45 -6.35 32.21
C SER A 354 2.45 -7.37 31.66
N LEU A 355 1.97 -8.57 31.30
CA LEU A 355 2.72 -9.67 30.68
C LEU A 355 1.89 -10.31 29.54
N ASP A 356 2.52 -10.63 28.42
CA ASP A 356 1.91 -11.44 27.36
C ASP A 356 2.14 -12.94 27.63
N LEU A 357 1.36 -13.47 28.58
CA LEU A 357 1.29 -14.88 28.89
C LEU A 357 -0.15 -15.37 28.80
N ASP A 358 -0.32 -16.61 28.33
CA ASP A 358 -1.62 -17.27 28.20
C ASP A 358 -1.53 -18.76 28.62
N GLU A 359 -2.66 -19.46 28.60
CA GLU A 359 -2.73 -20.88 28.97
C GLU A 359 -1.85 -21.81 28.13
N TYR A 360 -1.57 -21.44 26.90
CA TYR A 360 -0.71 -22.20 25.98
C TYR A 360 0.75 -22.20 26.45
N ASP A 361 1.21 -21.13 27.11
CA ASP A 361 2.58 -21.05 27.62
C ASP A 361 2.90 -22.12 28.65
N LEU A 362 1.89 -22.70 29.34
CA LEU A 362 2.07 -23.69 30.39
C LEU A 362 2.43 -25.07 29.86
N TYR A 363 2.07 -25.41 28.62
CA TYR A 363 2.29 -26.75 28.05
C TYR A 363 3.02 -26.76 26.71
N TYR A 364 3.31 -25.59 26.14
CA TYR A 364 4.23 -25.45 25.02
C TYR A 364 5.67 -25.41 25.51
N GLN A 365 6.60 -25.74 24.64
CA GLN A 365 8.01 -25.54 24.86
C GLN A 365 8.38 -24.10 24.51
N HIS A 366 9.46 -23.61 25.14
CA HIS A 366 10.00 -22.28 24.86
C HIS A 366 11.40 -22.41 24.24
N LEU A 367 11.54 -22.03 22.98
CA LEU A 367 12.84 -21.88 22.33
C LEU A 367 13.41 -20.52 22.73
N ILE A 368 14.53 -20.51 23.41
CA ILE A 368 15.12 -19.37 24.07
C ILE A 368 16.46 -19.05 23.41
N LEU A 369 16.63 -17.80 23.03
CA LEU A 369 17.92 -17.24 22.61
C LEU A 369 18.47 -16.40 23.75
N TRP A 370 19.54 -16.87 24.37
CA TRP A 370 20.19 -16.25 25.51
C TRP A 370 21.55 -15.69 25.12
N ASP A 371 21.82 -14.43 25.44
CA ASP A 371 23.14 -13.81 25.31
C ASP A 371 23.93 -14.05 26.61
N ARG A 372 24.98 -14.88 26.52
CA ARG A 372 25.83 -15.23 27.68
C ARG A 372 26.65 -14.07 28.21
N GLU A 373 27.15 -13.21 27.31
CA GLU A 373 28.01 -12.10 27.71
C GLU A 373 27.21 -10.98 28.37
N ALA A 374 26.04 -10.67 27.82
CA ALA A 374 25.14 -9.69 28.40
C ALA A 374 24.23 -10.26 29.51
N GLU A 375 24.23 -11.59 29.70
CA GLU A 375 23.34 -12.32 30.61
C GLU A 375 21.87 -11.92 30.41
N LYS A 376 21.39 -11.93 29.15
CA LYS A 376 20.08 -11.39 28.76
C LYS A 376 19.34 -12.32 27.79
N LEU A 377 18.01 -12.27 27.88
CA LEU A 377 17.15 -12.82 26.86
C LEU A 377 17.23 -11.94 25.59
N ALA A 378 17.68 -12.52 24.48
CA ALA A 378 17.75 -11.83 23.18
C ALA A 378 16.49 -12.05 22.33
N GLY A 379 15.80 -13.18 22.50
CA GLY A 379 14.56 -13.48 21.79
C GLY A 379 14.04 -14.87 22.15
N ALA A 380 12.82 -15.17 21.72
CA ALA A 380 12.24 -16.49 21.94
C ALA A 380 11.15 -16.83 20.90
N TYR A 381 10.83 -18.14 20.84
CA TYR A 381 9.65 -18.69 20.18
C TYR A 381 8.88 -19.61 21.13
N ARG A 382 7.57 -19.65 20.99
CA ARG A 382 6.73 -20.66 21.60
C ARG A 382 6.53 -21.80 20.61
N ILE A 383 6.81 -23.04 21.03
CA ILE A 383 6.80 -24.25 20.20
C ILE A 383 5.82 -25.25 20.76
N GLY A 384 4.79 -25.59 19.98
CA GLY A 384 3.80 -26.62 20.33
C GLY A 384 4.08 -27.93 19.58
N GLU A 385 4.28 -29.00 20.28
CA GLU A 385 4.46 -30.35 19.71
C GLU A 385 3.09 -30.95 19.40
N GLY A 386 2.71 -30.98 18.12
CA GLY A 386 1.36 -31.32 17.69
C GLY A 386 0.90 -32.71 18.12
N TRP A 387 1.76 -33.71 18.12
CA TRP A 387 1.47 -35.07 18.59
C TRP A 387 1.11 -35.10 20.08
N ILE A 388 1.81 -34.33 20.93
CA ILE A 388 1.50 -34.22 22.36
C ILE A 388 0.21 -33.46 22.57
N ILE A 389 0.03 -32.35 21.84
CA ILE A 389 -1.17 -31.50 21.94
C ILE A 389 -2.42 -32.30 21.51
N MET A 390 -2.34 -33.04 20.40
CA MET A 390 -3.47 -33.83 19.90
C MET A 390 -3.85 -34.95 20.87
N GLU A 391 -2.88 -35.62 21.46
CA GLU A 391 -3.11 -36.67 22.44
C GLU A 391 -3.80 -36.17 23.71
N ARG A 392 -3.34 -35.02 24.24
CA ARG A 392 -3.82 -34.50 25.54
C ARG A 392 -5.06 -33.60 25.44
N TYR A 393 -5.15 -32.78 24.40
CA TYR A 393 -6.13 -31.69 24.30
C TYR A 393 -6.93 -31.72 23.00
N GLY A 394 -6.56 -32.56 22.03
CA GLY A 394 -7.10 -32.57 20.68
C GLY A 394 -6.81 -31.26 19.94
N ALA A 395 -7.47 -31.04 18.83
CA ALA A 395 -7.28 -29.85 18.00
C ALA A 395 -7.52 -28.51 18.76
N ARG A 396 -8.30 -28.51 19.83
CA ARG A 396 -8.57 -27.31 20.65
C ARG A 396 -7.36 -26.86 21.46
N GLY A 397 -6.38 -27.72 21.66
CA GLY A 397 -5.13 -27.39 22.33
C GLY A 397 -4.17 -26.54 21.50
N PHE A 398 -4.42 -26.39 20.21
CA PHE A 398 -3.62 -25.50 19.35
C PHE A 398 -4.04 -24.04 19.51
N TYR A 399 -3.06 -23.15 19.62
CA TYR A 399 -3.33 -21.72 19.62
C TYR A 399 -4.04 -21.27 18.33
N THR A 400 -3.60 -21.78 17.19
CA THR A 400 -4.21 -21.48 15.88
C THR A 400 -5.68 -21.90 15.80
N HIS A 401 -6.13 -22.88 16.60
CA HIS A 401 -7.54 -23.21 16.71
C HIS A 401 -8.38 -22.07 17.31
N SER A 402 -7.77 -21.19 18.10
CA SER A 402 -8.45 -19.98 18.61
C SER A 402 -8.74 -18.96 17.51
N LEU A 403 -8.00 -18.99 16.40
CA LEU A 403 -8.11 -18.10 15.24
C LEU A 403 -8.92 -18.73 14.11
N PHE A 404 -8.82 -20.05 13.93
CA PHE A 404 -9.42 -20.80 12.84
C PHE A 404 -10.28 -21.96 13.35
N ARG A 405 -11.35 -22.26 12.61
CA ARG A 405 -12.09 -23.52 12.76
C ARG A 405 -11.43 -24.54 11.85
N MET A 406 -10.99 -25.66 12.43
CA MET A 406 -10.34 -26.75 11.73
C MET A 406 -11.30 -27.95 11.66
N ARG A 407 -11.49 -28.51 10.48
CA ARG A 407 -12.31 -29.72 10.27
C ARG A 407 -11.48 -30.96 10.53
N ALA A 408 -12.12 -32.06 10.86
CA ALA A 408 -11.47 -33.33 11.18
C ALA A 408 -10.45 -33.83 10.14
N GLY A 409 -10.65 -33.56 8.85
CA GLY A 409 -9.69 -33.90 7.80
C GLY A 409 -8.33 -33.20 7.90
N PHE A 410 -8.19 -32.22 8.80
CA PHE A 410 -6.90 -31.55 9.08
C PHE A 410 -6.12 -32.19 10.23
N SER A 411 -6.71 -33.17 10.97
CA SER A 411 -6.06 -33.82 12.10
C SER A 411 -4.71 -34.46 11.77
N PRO A 412 -4.48 -35.12 10.62
CA PRO A 412 -3.17 -35.68 10.30
C PRO A 412 -2.06 -34.64 10.20
N VAL A 413 -2.40 -33.39 9.76
CA VAL A 413 -1.44 -32.30 9.76
C VAL A 413 -1.14 -31.85 11.18
N LEU A 414 -2.15 -31.71 12.03
CA LEU A 414 -1.97 -31.32 13.43
C LEU A 414 -1.10 -32.32 14.19
N GLU A 415 -1.34 -33.62 14.02
CA GLU A 415 -0.58 -34.68 14.65
C GLU A 415 0.90 -34.71 14.25
N ALA A 416 1.20 -34.32 13.01
CA ALA A 416 2.56 -34.29 12.47
C ALA A 416 3.15 -32.85 12.42
N SER A 417 2.61 -31.92 13.19
CA SER A 417 3.07 -30.51 13.14
C SER A 417 3.83 -30.10 14.39
N VAL A 418 4.69 -29.10 14.18
CA VAL A 418 5.22 -28.22 15.21
C VAL A 418 4.54 -26.86 15.04
N GLU A 419 3.74 -26.42 16.02
CA GLU A 419 3.11 -25.12 16.00
C GLU A 419 4.05 -24.05 16.54
N LEU A 420 4.34 -23.04 15.72
CA LEU A 420 5.15 -21.88 16.09
C LEU A 420 4.25 -20.70 16.45
N GLY A 421 4.61 -20.01 17.52
CA GLY A 421 3.91 -18.79 17.92
C GLY A 421 4.77 -17.87 18.77
N ARG A 422 4.27 -16.65 18.99
CA ARG A 422 4.90 -15.67 19.90
C ARG A 422 6.38 -15.43 19.61
N SER A 423 6.74 -15.36 18.34
CA SER A 423 8.10 -15.03 17.89
C SER A 423 8.45 -13.60 18.20
N PHE A 424 9.55 -13.38 18.88
CA PHE A 424 10.07 -12.03 19.08
C PHE A 424 11.60 -12.01 19.24
N ILE A 425 12.16 -10.84 18.94
CA ILE A 425 13.54 -10.47 19.26
C ILE A 425 13.42 -9.16 20.01
N VAL A 426 14.08 -9.02 21.14
CA VAL A 426 14.04 -7.78 21.92
C VAL A 426 14.63 -6.61 21.14
N PRO A 427 14.18 -5.37 21.33
CA PRO A 427 14.54 -4.22 20.50
C PRO A 427 16.04 -4.01 20.30
N GLU A 428 16.85 -4.29 21.32
CA GLU A 428 18.31 -4.14 21.30
C GLU A 428 18.98 -5.02 20.22
N TYR A 429 18.38 -6.18 19.88
CA TYR A 429 18.92 -7.17 18.92
C TYR A 429 18.22 -7.18 17.56
N GLN A 430 17.14 -6.40 17.37
CA GLN A 430 16.35 -6.42 16.11
C GLN A 430 17.12 -5.97 14.87
N ARG A 431 18.13 -5.11 15.04
CA ARG A 431 18.96 -4.61 13.92
C ARG A 431 20.07 -5.58 13.51
N GLN A 432 20.30 -6.63 14.29
CA GLN A 432 21.28 -7.68 14.02
C GLN A 432 20.62 -8.78 13.19
N ARG A 433 21.38 -9.39 12.29
CA ARG A 433 20.89 -10.50 11.44
C ARG A 433 20.93 -11.86 12.15
N MET A 434 21.88 -12.03 13.05
CA MET A 434 22.20 -13.30 13.70
C MET A 434 21.06 -13.82 14.61
N PRO A 435 20.43 -13.04 15.49
CA PRO A 435 19.39 -13.53 16.39
C PRO A 435 18.23 -14.25 15.71
N LEU A 436 17.69 -13.65 14.64
CA LEU A 436 16.59 -14.28 13.89
C LEU A 436 17.04 -15.55 13.14
N PHE A 437 18.28 -15.57 12.67
CA PHE A 437 18.86 -16.75 12.03
C PHE A 437 19.04 -17.89 13.03
N LEU A 438 19.54 -17.61 14.24
CA LEU A 438 19.74 -18.61 15.29
C LEU A 438 18.43 -19.17 15.82
N LEU A 439 17.39 -18.36 15.98
CA LEU A 439 16.06 -18.85 16.32
C LEU A 439 15.51 -19.77 15.22
N TRP A 440 15.70 -19.42 13.96
CA TRP A 440 15.32 -20.30 12.84
C TRP A 440 16.10 -21.62 12.87
N LYS A 441 17.39 -21.58 13.09
CA LYS A 441 18.25 -22.77 13.27
C LYS A 441 17.78 -23.64 14.45
N GLY A 442 17.35 -23.01 15.55
CA GLY A 442 16.76 -23.70 16.70
C GLY A 442 15.47 -24.46 16.35
N ILE A 443 14.57 -23.83 15.58
CA ILE A 443 13.35 -24.50 15.08
C ILE A 443 13.72 -25.74 14.25
N LEU A 444 14.69 -25.61 13.36
CA LEU A 444 15.12 -26.72 12.51
C LEU A 444 15.79 -27.84 13.32
N SER A 445 16.54 -27.51 14.39
CA SER A 445 17.09 -28.47 15.33
C SER A 445 15.99 -29.30 16.02
N VAL A 446 14.89 -28.63 16.43
CA VAL A 446 13.72 -29.32 17.01
C VAL A 446 13.09 -30.28 16.01
N LEU A 447 12.95 -29.88 14.73
CA LEU A 447 12.39 -30.75 13.69
C LEU A 447 13.26 -32.00 13.43
N ILE A 448 14.58 -31.83 13.37
CA ILE A 448 15.54 -32.94 13.17
C ILE A 448 15.46 -33.94 14.33
N GLN A 449 15.30 -33.44 15.56
CA GLN A 449 15.18 -34.28 16.75
C GLN A 449 13.81 -34.93 16.91
N SER A 450 12.81 -34.52 16.12
CA SER A 450 11.42 -34.99 16.20
C SER A 450 11.01 -35.74 14.93
N PRO A 451 11.25 -37.09 14.82
CA PRO A 451 10.98 -37.85 13.60
C PRO A 451 9.51 -37.82 13.13
N GLN A 452 8.58 -37.54 14.03
CA GLN A 452 7.15 -37.42 13.74
C GLN A 452 6.78 -36.04 13.17
N ALA A 453 7.66 -35.05 13.27
CA ALA A 453 7.41 -33.69 12.77
C ALA A 453 7.64 -33.62 11.25
N ARG A 454 6.57 -33.36 10.53
CA ARG A 454 6.61 -33.09 9.07
C ARG A 454 6.26 -31.66 8.75
N TYR A 455 5.39 -31.04 9.53
CA TYR A 455 4.85 -29.72 9.22
C TYR A 455 5.27 -28.68 10.26
N ILE A 456 5.54 -27.47 9.79
CA ILE A 456 5.55 -26.28 10.62
C ILE A 456 4.23 -25.56 10.40
N LEU A 457 3.51 -25.28 11.48
CA LEU A 457 2.23 -24.60 11.50
C LEU A 457 2.34 -23.34 12.36
N GLY A 458 1.66 -22.25 12.00
CA GLY A 458 1.59 -21.09 12.88
C GLY A 458 0.94 -19.86 12.22
N PRO A 459 0.54 -18.88 13.02
CA PRO A 459 0.03 -17.62 12.49
C PRO A 459 1.18 -16.72 12.05
N VAL A 460 1.00 -16.04 10.93
CA VAL A 460 1.87 -14.95 10.47
C VAL A 460 1.04 -13.70 10.38
N THR A 461 1.41 -12.69 11.15
CA THR A 461 0.62 -11.48 11.34
C THR A 461 1.00 -10.39 10.34
N ILE A 462 -0.03 -9.73 9.80
CA ILE A 462 0.07 -8.46 9.07
C ILE A 462 -0.56 -7.40 9.98
N SER A 463 0.27 -6.48 10.48
CA SER A 463 -0.13 -5.49 11.48
C SER A 463 -1.35 -4.66 11.03
N SER A 464 -2.15 -4.25 12.01
CA SER A 464 -3.24 -3.30 11.77
C SER A 464 -2.74 -1.91 11.36
N ASP A 465 -1.45 -1.60 11.53
CA ASP A 465 -0.86 -0.33 11.13
C ASP A 465 -0.79 -0.16 9.61
N TYR A 466 -0.76 -1.27 8.87
CA TYR A 466 -0.93 -1.22 7.42
C TYR A 466 -2.32 -0.70 7.04
N LYS A 467 -2.37 0.10 5.97
CA LYS A 467 -3.64 0.51 5.36
C LYS A 467 -4.47 -0.73 4.96
N LEU A 468 -5.80 -0.57 4.98
CA LEU A 468 -6.72 -1.65 4.57
C LEU A 468 -6.43 -2.14 3.15
N VAL A 469 -6.08 -1.22 2.24
CA VAL A 469 -5.68 -1.52 0.86
C VAL A 469 -4.44 -2.40 0.84
N SER A 470 -3.40 -2.07 1.61
CA SER A 470 -2.16 -2.85 1.66
C SER A 470 -2.39 -4.24 2.21
N ARG A 471 -3.16 -4.37 3.29
CA ARG A 471 -3.55 -5.69 3.85
C ARG A 471 -4.32 -6.53 2.84
N SER A 472 -5.25 -5.91 2.10
CA SER A 472 -5.99 -6.58 1.03
C SER A 472 -5.09 -7.02 -0.11
N LEU A 473 -4.15 -6.18 -0.55
CA LEU A 473 -3.20 -6.52 -1.62
C LEU A 473 -2.27 -7.66 -1.20
N ILE A 474 -1.73 -7.63 0.02
CA ILE A 474 -0.90 -8.73 0.53
C ILE A 474 -1.71 -10.03 0.60
N MET A 475 -2.93 -9.97 1.14
CA MET A 475 -3.81 -11.13 1.25
C MET A 475 -4.13 -11.73 -0.13
N GLU A 476 -4.53 -10.91 -1.10
CA GLU A 476 -4.87 -11.40 -2.44
C GLU A 476 -3.65 -11.88 -3.24
N PHE A 477 -2.48 -11.24 -3.06
CA PHE A 477 -1.22 -11.72 -3.62
C PHE A 477 -0.86 -13.11 -3.11
N VAL A 478 -0.95 -13.29 -1.79
CA VAL A 478 -0.68 -14.59 -1.16
C VAL A 478 -1.68 -15.64 -1.62
N ARG A 479 -2.97 -15.28 -1.73
CA ARG A 479 -4.00 -16.20 -2.25
C ARG A 479 -3.74 -16.66 -3.68
N ARG A 480 -3.19 -15.80 -4.54
CA ARG A 480 -2.91 -16.14 -5.94
C ARG A 480 -1.68 -17.01 -6.13
N HIS A 481 -0.67 -16.84 -5.27
CA HIS A 481 0.65 -17.42 -5.55
C HIS A 481 1.14 -18.41 -4.48
N PHE A 482 0.61 -18.34 -3.26
CA PHE A 482 1.09 -19.10 -2.10
C PHE A 482 -0.03 -19.80 -1.31
N TRP A 483 -1.19 -19.96 -1.92
CA TRP A 483 -2.32 -20.63 -1.31
C TRP A 483 -2.19 -22.14 -1.45
N ASP A 484 -2.60 -22.88 -0.40
CA ASP A 484 -2.77 -24.33 -0.46
C ASP A 484 -4.27 -24.66 -0.52
N GLU A 485 -4.73 -25.16 -1.68
CA GLU A 485 -6.14 -25.51 -1.88
C GLU A 485 -6.48 -26.82 -1.18
N HIS A 486 -5.54 -27.77 -1.11
CA HIS A 486 -5.77 -29.08 -0.52
C HIS A 486 -6.04 -28.99 0.98
N TRP A 487 -5.15 -28.37 1.74
CA TRP A 487 -5.33 -28.21 3.19
C TRP A 487 -6.25 -27.04 3.54
N GLY A 488 -6.27 -26.00 2.75
CA GLY A 488 -7.12 -24.82 2.96
C GLY A 488 -8.62 -25.10 2.97
N GLN A 489 -9.09 -26.16 2.29
CA GLN A 489 -10.50 -26.57 2.33
C GLN A 489 -10.99 -26.98 3.74
N PHE A 490 -10.11 -27.41 4.63
CA PHE A 490 -10.42 -27.81 6.00
C PHE A 490 -10.40 -26.64 6.99
N ILE A 491 -9.91 -25.46 6.56
CA ILE A 491 -9.70 -24.29 7.41
C ILE A 491 -10.76 -23.25 7.15
N ARG A 492 -11.31 -22.65 8.21
CA ARG A 492 -12.22 -21.52 8.13
C ARG A 492 -11.83 -20.46 9.19
N PRO A 493 -11.64 -19.19 8.80
CA PRO A 493 -11.37 -18.13 9.78
C PRO A 493 -12.58 -17.95 10.71
N ARG A 494 -12.33 -17.67 11.97
CA ARG A 494 -13.40 -17.31 12.94
C ARG A 494 -13.94 -15.94 12.67
N LYS A 495 -13.10 -15.00 12.21
CA LYS A 495 -13.49 -13.64 11.79
C LYS A 495 -12.88 -13.33 10.43
N ARG A 496 -13.75 -13.13 9.45
CA ARG A 496 -13.32 -12.82 8.09
C ARG A 496 -12.80 -11.38 8.00
N PHE A 497 -11.74 -11.20 7.25
CA PHE A 497 -11.34 -9.89 6.74
C PHE A 497 -12.07 -9.66 5.43
N ALA A 498 -12.74 -8.50 5.29
CA ALA A 498 -13.40 -8.10 4.07
C ALA A 498 -13.13 -6.61 3.84
N PHE A 499 -12.47 -6.32 2.76
CA PHE A 499 -12.22 -4.97 2.29
C PHE A 499 -12.21 -4.98 0.76
N GLU A 500 -12.90 -4.02 0.16
CA GLU A 500 -12.94 -3.82 -1.29
C GLU A 500 -12.57 -2.37 -1.60
N GLU A 501 -11.45 -2.18 -2.31
CA GLU A 501 -11.08 -0.88 -2.84
C GLU A 501 -11.84 -0.62 -4.15
N LYS A 502 -12.67 0.45 -4.16
CA LYS A 502 -13.57 0.72 -5.28
C LYS A 502 -13.00 1.63 -6.35
N ARG A 503 -12.01 2.46 -6.02
CA ARG A 503 -11.42 3.43 -6.95
C ARG A 503 -10.29 2.82 -7.77
N MET A 504 -9.58 1.85 -7.19
CA MET A 504 -8.39 1.23 -7.75
C MET A 504 -8.73 -0.11 -8.44
N ASP A 505 -7.92 -0.50 -9.40
CA ASP A 505 -7.94 -1.83 -10.00
C ASP A 505 -6.86 -2.68 -9.33
N THR A 506 -7.22 -3.37 -8.24
CA THR A 506 -6.31 -4.23 -7.48
C THR A 506 -5.79 -5.40 -8.32
N ASP A 507 -6.61 -5.91 -9.24
CA ASP A 507 -6.22 -7.00 -10.14
C ASP A 507 -5.06 -6.57 -11.05
N ALA A 508 -5.12 -5.36 -11.61
CA ALA A 508 -4.04 -4.84 -12.46
C ALA A 508 -2.70 -4.71 -11.70
N LEU A 509 -2.74 -4.35 -10.41
CA LEU A 509 -1.52 -4.30 -9.58
C LEU A 509 -0.96 -5.69 -9.31
N LEU A 510 -1.83 -6.66 -9.04
CA LEU A 510 -1.43 -8.04 -8.76
C LEU A 510 -0.95 -8.77 -10.02
N GLU A 511 -1.57 -8.51 -11.17
CA GLU A 511 -1.12 -8.99 -12.48
C GLU A 511 0.31 -8.48 -12.77
N ALA A 512 0.57 -7.20 -12.55
CA ALA A 512 1.90 -6.61 -12.73
C ALA A 512 2.94 -7.11 -11.71
N ALA A 513 2.52 -7.37 -10.48
CA ALA A 513 3.41 -7.97 -9.48
C ALA A 513 3.78 -9.41 -9.86
N GLY A 514 2.88 -10.13 -10.55
CA GLY A 514 3.05 -11.55 -10.81
C GLY A 514 3.27 -12.32 -9.50
N GLY A 515 4.20 -13.24 -9.45
CA GLY A 515 4.61 -13.93 -8.21
C GLY A 515 5.78 -13.26 -7.48
N ASP A 516 6.23 -12.08 -7.92
CA ASP A 516 7.44 -11.42 -7.40
C ASP A 516 7.11 -10.52 -6.19
N VAL A 517 7.54 -10.97 -5.01
CA VAL A 517 7.40 -10.22 -3.74
C VAL A 517 8.06 -8.84 -3.81
N LYS A 518 9.19 -8.69 -4.52
CA LYS A 518 9.87 -7.39 -4.63
C LYS A 518 9.05 -6.38 -5.46
N ARG A 519 8.29 -6.86 -6.46
CA ARG A 519 7.37 -6.02 -7.22
C ARG A 519 6.19 -5.57 -6.36
N LEU A 520 5.63 -6.49 -5.56
CA LEU A 520 4.60 -6.13 -4.60
C LEU A 520 5.10 -5.13 -3.56
N ASP A 521 6.31 -5.31 -3.01
CA ASP A 521 6.91 -4.37 -2.05
C ASP A 521 6.99 -2.94 -2.58
N ARG A 522 7.34 -2.76 -3.85
CA ARG A 522 7.36 -1.42 -4.48
C ARG A 522 5.97 -0.78 -4.58
N ILE A 523 4.94 -1.60 -4.79
CA ILE A 523 3.55 -1.14 -4.81
C ILE A 523 3.11 -0.72 -3.40
N LEU A 524 3.43 -1.54 -2.40
CA LEU A 524 3.10 -1.27 -1.00
C LEU A 524 3.78 0.00 -0.47
N ALA A 525 5.07 0.19 -0.81
CA ALA A 525 5.83 1.37 -0.40
C ALA A 525 5.28 2.70 -0.95
N ASP A 526 4.52 2.68 -2.05
CA ASP A 526 3.81 3.87 -2.54
C ASP A 526 2.52 4.14 -1.76
N ILE A 527 1.89 3.09 -1.22
CA ILE A 527 0.62 3.18 -0.49
C ILE A 527 0.86 3.59 0.97
N GLU A 528 1.91 3.01 1.59
CA GLU A 528 2.20 3.18 3.01
C GLU A 528 3.04 4.44 3.27
N PRO A 529 2.62 5.32 4.18
CA PRO A 529 3.39 6.52 4.52
C PRO A 529 4.77 6.22 5.10
N SER A 530 4.92 5.08 5.78
CA SER A 530 6.18 4.59 6.36
C SER A 530 7.04 3.81 5.36
N GLU A 531 6.69 3.81 4.07
CA GLU A 531 7.30 2.96 3.04
C GLU A 531 7.34 1.47 3.42
N ALA A 532 6.38 1.04 4.23
CA ALA A 532 6.30 -0.33 4.69
C ALA A 532 6.13 -1.31 3.52
N VAL A 533 6.77 -2.44 3.64
CA VAL A 533 6.79 -3.54 2.67
C VAL A 533 6.13 -4.77 3.31
N MET A 534 5.95 -5.84 2.56
CA MET A 534 5.42 -7.10 3.11
C MET A 534 6.17 -7.50 4.39
N PRO A 535 5.47 -7.97 5.46
CA PRO A 535 6.09 -8.36 6.73
C PRO A 535 7.26 -9.32 6.56
N VAL A 536 8.34 -9.07 7.30
CA VAL A 536 9.62 -9.79 7.13
C VAL A 536 9.47 -11.29 7.37
N LEU A 537 8.72 -11.69 8.42
CA LEU A 537 8.48 -13.11 8.71
C LEU A 537 7.67 -13.78 7.62
N LEU A 538 6.61 -13.13 7.11
CA LEU A 538 5.83 -13.65 6.00
C LEU A 538 6.73 -13.91 4.78
N LYS A 539 7.57 -12.93 4.40
CA LYS A 539 8.54 -13.12 3.30
C LYS A 539 9.47 -14.31 3.53
N LYS A 540 10.02 -14.41 4.74
CA LYS A 540 10.94 -15.52 5.07
C LYS A 540 10.27 -16.87 4.91
N TYR A 541 9.06 -17.04 5.42
CA TYR A 541 8.33 -18.31 5.27
C TYR A 541 7.96 -18.60 3.81
N LEU A 542 7.50 -17.61 3.06
CA LEU A 542 7.20 -17.79 1.64
C LEU A 542 8.44 -18.20 0.83
N HIS A 543 9.64 -17.67 1.16
CA HIS A 543 10.90 -18.09 0.55
C HIS A 543 11.32 -19.53 0.93
N GLN A 544 10.77 -20.07 2.01
CA GLN A 544 10.95 -21.47 2.40
C GLN A 544 9.87 -22.41 1.83
N ASN A 545 9.12 -21.94 0.81
CA ASN A 545 8.00 -22.65 0.19
C ASN A 545 6.78 -22.84 1.10
N ALA A 546 6.66 -22.11 2.20
CA ALA A 546 5.47 -22.13 3.02
C ALA A 546 4.22 -21.71 2.23
N ARG A 547 3.08 -22.32 2.58
CA ARG A 547 1.76 -22.03 2.02
C ARG A 547 0.85 -21.40 3.08
N ILE A 548 -0.15 -20.67 2.64
CA ILE A 548 -1.16 -20.06 3.52
C ILE A 548 -2.50 -20.79 3.31
N LEU A 549 -3.13 -21.16 4.41
CA LEU A 549 -4.38 -21.93 4.44
C LEU A 549 -5.61 -21.07 4.72
N GLY A 550 -5.44 -19.90 5.31
CA GLY A 550 -6.54 -19.03 5.71
C GLY A 550 -6.05 -17.68 6.19
N PHE A 551 -6.95 -16.67 6.18
CA PHE A 551 -6.71 -15.38 6.80
C PHE A 551 -7.82 -15.08 7.80
N ASN A 552 -7.44 -14.70 9.02
CA ASN A 552 -8.34 -14.33 10.11
C ASN A 552 -8.03 -12.91 10.61
N ARG A 553 -9.05 -12.14 10.91
CA ARG A 553 -8.89 -10.85 11.61
C ARG A 553 -8.90 -11.11 13.12
N ASP A 554 -7.84 -10.74 13.84
CA ASP A 554 -7.77 -10.92 15.28
C ASP A 554 -8.07 -9.63 16.08
N PRO A 555 -9.26 -9.53 16.69
CA PRO A 555 -9.60 -8.37 17.52
C PRO A 555 -8.85 -8.30 18.85
N LYS A 556 -8.21 -9.38 19.28
CA LYS A 556 -7.39 -9.38 20.49
C LYS A 556 -6.05 -8.68 20.26
N PHE A 557 -5.58 -8.70 19.00
CA PHE A 557 -4.37 -8.04 18.53
C PHE A 557 -4.74 -6.88 17.59
N ASN A 558 -5.45 -5.89 18.10
CA ASN A 558 -5.80 -4.64 17.41
C ASN A 558 -6.34 -4.84 15.98
N ASN A 559 -7.14 -5.89 15.72
CA ASN A 559 -7.64 -6.26 14.39
C ASN A 559 -6.55 -6.55 13.34
N ALA A 560 -5.40 -7.01 13.75
CA ALA A 560 -4.38 -7.53 12.85
C ALA A 560 -4.93 -8.66 11.95
N LEU A 561 -4.28 -8.91 10.83
CA LEU A 561 -4.67 -9.96 9.89
C LEU A 561 -3.68 -11.12 10.00
N ASP A 562 -4.13 -12.25 10.55
CA ASP A 562 -3.32 -13.45 10.70
C ASP A 562 -3.51 -14.38 9.51
N GLY A 563 -2.43 -14.72 8.84
CA GLY A 563 -2.36 -15.81 7.87
C GLY A 563 -1.99 -17.12 8.57
N LEU A 564 -2.78 -18.19 8.41
CA LEU A 564 -2.39 -19.51 8.88
C LEU A 564 -1.38 -20.11 7.90
N MET A 565 -0.12 -20.14 8.31
CA MET A 565 0.99 -20.67 7.54
C MET A 565 1.15 -22.18 7.81
N LEU A 566 1.40 -22.92 6.73
CA LEU A 566 1.83 -24.33 6.75
C LEU A 566 3.08 -24.45 5.88
N LEU A 567 4.13 -25.06 6.44
CA LEU A 567 5.34 -25.41 5.71
C LEU A 567 5.57 -26.93 5.86
N ASP A 568 5.60 -27.64 4.75
CA ASP A 568 6.04 -29.03 4.72
C ASP A 568 7.57 -29.07 4.68
N VAL A 569 8.19 -29.75 5.62
CA VAL A 569 9.66 -29.84 5.71
C VAL A 569 10.26 -30.52 4.46
N GLN A 570 9.47 -31.36 3.79
CA GLN A 570 9.88 -32.01 2.54
C GLN A 570 9.95 -31.06 1.35
N ASP A 571 9.26 -29.91 1.44
CA ASP A 571 9.23 -28.88 0.39
C ASP A 571 10.26 -27.77 0.61
N LEU A 572 11.13 -27.89 1.63
CA LEU A 572 12.18 -26.88 1.85
C LEU A 572 13.09 -26.75 0.62
N PRO A 573 13.52 -25.52 0.29
CA PRO A 573 14.44 -25.30 -0.81
C PRO A 573 15.75 -26.10 -0.63
N ALA A 574 16.26 -26.72 -1.70
CA ALA A 574 17.49 -27.53 -1.68
C ALA A 574 18.66 -26.80 -0.99
N GLN A 575 18.83 -25.51 -1.27
CA GLN A 575 19.87 -24.68 -0.66
C GLN A 575 19.72 -24.60 0.88
N THR A 576 18.48 -24.55 1.39
CA THR A 576 18.22 -24.55 2.84
C THR A 576 18.60 -25.90 3.43
N VAL A 577 18.23 -27.02 2.77
CA VAL A 577 18.55 -28.38 3.20
C VAL A 577 20.07 -28.60 3.19
N GLU A 578 20.77 -28.23 2.13
CA GLU A 578 22.23 -28.33 2.03
C GLU A 578 22.96 -27.54 3.12
N ASN A 579 22.50 -26.32 3.39
CA ASN A 579 23.07 -25.51 4.46
C ASN A 579 22.89 -26.19 5.84
N LEU A 580 21.70 -26.78 6.09
CA LEU A 580 21.40 -27.49 7.31
C LEU A 580 22.26 -28.76 7.46
N GLN A 581 22.35 -29.57 6.41
CA GLN A 581 23.19 -30.78 6.41
C GLN A 581 24.64 -30.46 6.76
N ARG A 582 25.17 -29.37 6.16
CA ARG A 582 26.54 -28.91 6.43
C ARG A 582 26.73 -28.45 7.87
N GLU A 583 25.76 -27.70 8.42
CA GLU A 583 25.85 -27.12 9.75
C GLU A 583 25.63 -28.15 10.89
N PHE A 584 24.77 -29.16 10.67
CA PHE A 584 24.46 -30.19 11.65
C PHE A 584 25.26 -31.51 11.42
N GLY A 585 26.14 -31.56 10.43
CA GLY A 585 26.95 -32.75 10.15
C GLY A 585 26.10 -33.96 9.70
N LEU A 586 24.97 -33.74 9.07
CA LEU A 586 24.03 -34.74 8.58
C LEU A 586 24.33 -35.15 7.12
N GLY A 587 25.60 -35.17 6.71
CA GLY A 587 26.06 -35.56 5.37
C GLY A 587 26.36 -37.05 5.26
#